data_a9343e81cca33ed6666426f8ca910773
#
_entry.id   a9343e81cca33ed6666426f8ca910773
#
_cell.length_a   1.000
_cell.length_b   1.000
_cell.length_c   1.000
_cell.angle_alpha   90.00
_cell.angle_beta   90.00
_cell.angle_gamma   90.00
#
_symmetry.space_group_name_H-M   'P 1'
#
loop_
_entity.id
_entity.type
_entity.pdbx_description
1 polymer ?
#
loop_
_entity_poly.entity_id
_entity_poly.type
_entity_poly.pdbx_seq_one_letter_code
_entity_poly.pdbx_strand_id
1 'polypeptide(L)'
;SELLEEEPLDFSLMQENLRTIEQSVMRIDRIVLDLMDTVSIEQGRLALSLVPSDLSGLLYSVKKDYYSHPSPKNNQLVLTTQSGLPEISADPERLIQVVTNLISNAERHTQNGTITISLTGEPGWQTICVSDTGTGMSEEMRKNALKGYVSADKDYWRHGIGLYVCHQIITA
;
A
#
# COMPACT_ATOMS: atom_id res chain seq x y z
N SER A 1 -54.47 8.82 -14.13
CA SER A 1 -53.23 9.48 -13.66
C SER A 1 -52.58 8.52 -12.69
N GLU A 2 -51.65 7.73 -13.19
CA GLU A 2 -50.72 6.95 -12.39
C GLU A 2 -49.74 7.95 -11.75
N LEU A 3 -49.88 8.16 -10.47
CA LEU A 3 -48.86 8.79 -9.65
C LEU A 3 -47.67 7.82 -9.63
N LEU A 4 -46.57 8.20 -10.26
CA LEU A 4 -45.27 7.59 -10.02
C LEU A 4 -44.99 7.77 -8.53
N GLU A 5 -45.13 6.70 -7.75
CA GLU A 5 -44.62 6.65 -6.39
C GLU A 5 -43.09 6.78 -6.51
N GLU A 6 -42.55 7.94 -6.19
CA GLU A 6 -41.11 8.13 -6.04
C GLU A 6 -40.69 7.25 -4.88
N GLU A 7 -39.99 6.14 -5.18
CA GLU A 7 -39.37 5.34 -4.13
C GLU A 7 -38.44 6.25 -3.33
N PRO A 8 -38.49 6.25 -2.01
CA PRO A 8 -37.62 7.08 -1.20
C PRO A 8 -36.17 6.71 -1.49
N LEU A 9 -35.36 7.72 -1.82
CA LEU A 9 -33.91 7.58 -2.04
C LEU A 9 -33.29 6.85 -0.83
N ASP A 10 -32.77 5.65 -1.07
CA ASP A 10 -32.03 4.91 -0.05
C ASP A 10 -30.64 5.53 0.14
N PHE A 11 -30.55 6.41 1.14
CA PHE A 11 -29.29 7.08 1.49
C PHE A 11 -28.17 6.09 1.87
N SER A 12 -28.51 4.92 2.40
CA SER A 12 -27.52 3.90 2.77
C SER A 12 -26.90 3.27 1.53
N LEU A 13 -27.71 2.92 0.55
CA LEU A 13 -27.27 2.41 -0.74
C LEU A 13 -26.45 3.46 -1.51
N MET A 14 -26.85 4.72 -1.45
CA MET A 14 -26.10 5.81 -2.09
C MET A 14 -24.72 5.97 -1.45
N GLN A 15 -24.62 5.92 -0.11
CA GLN A 15 -23.33 5.99 0.59
C GLN A 15 -22.42 4.79 0.25
N GLU A 16 -22.99 3.59 0.15
CA GLU A 16 -22.24 2.39 -0.23
C GLU A 16 -21.72 2.50 -1.66
N ASN A 17 -22.53 2.97 -2.60
CA ASN A 17 -22.15 3.21 -3.98
C ASN A 17 -21.04 4.27 -4.10
N LEU A 18 -21.15 5.38 -3.34
CA LEU A 18 -20.11 6.43 -3.31
C LEU A 18 -18.79 5.88 -2.79
N ARG A 19 -18.79 5.08 -1.72
CA ARG A 19 -17.57 4.42 -1.22
C ARG A 19 -16.97 3.47 -2.25
N THR A 20 -17.79 2.72 -2.96
CA THR A 20 -17.34 1.80 -4.01
C THR A 20 -16.68 2.55 -5.17
N ILE A 21 -17.27 3.69 -5.57
CA ILE A 21 -16.70 4.56 -6.60
C ILE A 21 -15.36 5.14 -6.12
N GLU A 22 -15.29 5.69 -4.91
CA GLU A 22 -14.06 6.23 -4.32
C GLU A 22 -12.95 5.20 -4.28
N GLN A 23 -13.23 3.99 -3.80
CA GLN A 23 -12.27 2.88 -3.79
C GLN A 23 -11.81 2.49 -5.20
N SER A 24 -12.71 2.55 -6.17
CA SER A 24 -12.39 2.23 -7.57
C SER A 24 -11.48 3.29 -8.18
N VAL A 25 -11.73 4.57 -7.91
CA VAL A 25 -10.88 5.69 -8.34
C VAL A 25 -9.50 5.57 -7.73
N MET A 26 -9.38 5.39 -6.42
CA MET A 26 -8.09 5.21 -5.74
C MET A 26 -7.31 4.01 -6.29
N ARG A 27 -8.01 2.96 -6.69
CA ARG A 27 -7.39 1.79 -7.31
C ARG A 27 -6.86 2.09 -8.71
N ILE A 28 -7.60 2.87 -9.52
CA ILE A 28 -7.16 3.27 -10.86
C ILE A 28 -5.93 4.17 -10.75
N ASP A 29 -5.97 5.18 -9.88
CA ASP A 29 -4.84 6.08 -9.65
C ASP A 29 -3.57 5.30 -9.30
N ARG A 30 -3.70 4.31 -8.42
CA ARG A 30 -2.57 3.46 -8.04
C ARG A 30 -2.02 2.66 -9.22
N ILE A 31 -2.90 2.06 -10.04
CA ILE A 31 -2.46 1.29 -11.23
C ILE A 31 -1.73 2.21 -12.21
N VAL A 32 -2.21 3.43 -12.41
CA VAL A 32 -1.57 4.41 -13.30
C VAL A 32 -0.18 4.79 -12.77
N LEU A 33 -0.05 5.07 -11.46
CA LEU A 33 1.24 5.39 -10.83
C LEU A 33 2.22 4.21 -10.93
N ASP A 34 1.77 2.99 -10.61
CA ASP A 34 2.60 1.79 -10.72
C ASP A 34 3.09 1.57 -12.17
N LEU A 35 2.24 1.85 -13.17
CA LEU A 35 2.61 1.75 -14.58
C LEU A 35 3.62 2.81 -14.97
N MET A 36 3.43 4.06 -14.56
CA MET A 36 4.37 5.16 -14.82
C MET A 36 5.74 4.88 -14.17
N ASP A 37 5.73 4.37 -12.95
CA ASP A 37 6.96 3.97 -12.27
C ASP A 37 7.65 2.82 -12.99
N THR A 38 6.92 1.80 -13.43
CA THR A 38 7.49 0.69 -14.20
C THR A 38 8.18 1.19 -15.47
N VAL A 39 7.53 2.07 -16.23
CA VAL A 39 8.14 2.68 -17.44
C VAL A 39 9.39 3.49 -17.09
N SER A 40 9.36 4.26 -16.01
CA SER A 40 10.50 5.07 -15.56
C SER A 40 11.68 4.18 -15.12
N ILE A 41 11.39 3.08 -14.42
CA ILE A 41 12.36 2.07 -14.01
C ILE A 41 13.02 1.41 -15.23
N GLU A 42 12.21 0.93 -16.19
CA GLU A 42 12.71 0.29 -17.42
C GLU A 42 13.59 1.23 -18.25
N GLN A 43 13.33 2.54 -18.18
CA GLN A 43 14.14 3.55 -18.85
C GLN A 43 15.36 4.02 -18.03
N GLY A 44 15.59 3.46 -16.84
CA GLY A 44 16.65 3.89 -15.93
C GLY A 44 16.50 5.34 -15.44
N ARG A 45 15.27 5.84 -15.39
CA ARG A 45 14.95 7.24 -15.03
C ARG A 45 14.34 7.41 -13.66
N LEU A 46 14.31 6.36 -12.84
CA LEU A 46 13.81 6.49 -11.47
C LEU A 46 14.78 7.40 -10.69
N ALA A 47 14.38 8.65 -10.52
CA ALA A 47 15.11 9.61 -9.71
C ALA A 47 14.50 9.66 -8.31
N LEU A 48 15.34 9.60 -7.27
CA LEU A 48 14.95 9.78 -5.89
C LEU A 48 15.28 11.20 -5.42
N SER A 49 14.35 11.83 -4.72
CA SER A 49 14.54 13.13 -4.07
C SER A 49 14.93 12.91 -2.61
N LEU A 50 16.21 12.66 -2.35
CA LEU A 50 16.68 12.37 -1.00
C LEU A 50 16.74 13.65 -0.15
N VAL A 51 16.01 13.66 0.98
CA VAL A 51 15.98 14.73 1.96
C VAL A 51 16.08 14.15 3.39
N PRO A 52 16.55 14.94 4.39
CA PRO A 52 16.46 14.52 5.79
C PRO A 52 15.01 14.20 6.15
N SER A 53 14.76 13.00 6.67
CA SER A 53 13.41 12.47 6.85
C SER A 53 13.26 11.78 8.20
N ASP A 54 12.22 12.17 8.95
CA ASP A 54 11.76 11.46 10.15
C ASP A 54 10.84 10.31 9.74
N LEU A 55 11.36 9.09 9.75
CA LEU A 55 10.58 7.90 9.40
C LEU A 55 9.48 7.61 10.43
N SER A 56 9.65 7.95 11.69
CA SER A 56 8.61 7.76 12.70
C SER A 56 7.40 8.63 12.39
N GLY A 57 7.61 9.92 12.14
CA GLY A 57 6.55 10.86 11.74
C GLY A 57 5.86 10.44 10.45
N LEU A 58 6.63 9.99 9.46
CA LEU A 58 6.09 9.47 8.20
C LEU A 58 5.17 8.28 8.43
N LEU A 59 5.57 7.29 9.21
CA LEU A 59 4.76 6.10 9.48
C LEU A 59 3.52 6.42 10.32
N TYR A 60 3.59 7.42 11.20
CA TYR A 60 2.43 7.93 11.92
C TYR A 60 1.40 8.54 10.97
N SER A 61 1.83 9.31 9.96
CA SER A 61 0.92 9.87 8.96
C SER A 61 0.24 8.77 8.14
N VAL A 62 0.98 7.77 7.69
CA VAL A 62 0.43 6.60 6.97
C VAL A 62 -0.61 5.85 7.82
N LYS A 63 -0.32 5.63 9.11
CA LYS A 63 -1.29 5.01 10.03
C LYS A 63 -2.56 5.85 10.17
N LYS A 64 -2.43 7.17 10.30
CA LYS A 64 -3.58 8.08 10.41
C LYS A 64 -4.46 8.01 9.16
N ASP A 65 -3.85 8.01 7.97
CA ASP A 65 -4.56 7.92 6.70
C ASP A 65 -5.28 6.57 6.55
N TYR A 66 -4.67 5.48 6.98
CA TYR A 66 -5.31 4.16 7.00
C TYR A 66 -6.63 4.17 7.80
N TYR A 67 -6.65 4.77 8.98
CA TYR A 67 -7.86 4.84 9.81
C TYR A 67 -8.91 5.83 9.30
N SER A 68 -8.53 6.78 8.44
CA SER A 68 -9.48 7.68 7.78
C SER A 68 -10.32 6.96 6.72
N HIS A 69 -9.84 5.81 6.22
CA HIS A 69 -10.50 4.98 5.22
C HIS A 69 -10.57 3.52 5.72
N PRO A 70 -11.44 3.23 6.71
CA PRO A 70 -11.47 1.92 7.35
C PRO A 70 -11.72 0.79 6.34
N SER A 71 -10.90 -0.25 6.44
CA SER A 71 -11.02 -1.44 5.61
C SER A 71 -12.31 -2.21 5.91
N PRO A 72 -13.01 -2.69 4.88
CA PRO A 72 -14.19 -3.56 5.08
C PRO A 72 -13.81 -4.92 5.69
N LYS A 73 -12.53 -5.26 5.76
CA LYS A 73 -12.04 -6.54 6.30
C LYS A 73 -11.84 -6.56 7.81
N ASN A 74 -12.16 -5.44 8.50
CA ASN A 74 -12.05 -5.32 9.95
C ASN A 74 -10.65 -5.69 10.50
N ASN A 75 -9.60 -5.31 9.77
CA ASN A 75 -8.23 -5.51 10.20
C ASN A 75 -7.78 -4.36 11.12
N GLN A 76 -6.89 -4.67 12.07
CA GLN A 76 -6.25 -3.69 12.93
C GLN A 76 -4.85 -3.36 12.40
N LEU A 77 -4.52 -2.06 12.24
CA LEU A 77 -3.17 -1.61 11.91
C LEU A 77 -2.44 -1.17 13.18
N VAL A 78 -1.37 -1.86 13.53
CA VAL A 78 -0.51 -1.56 14.67
C VAL A 78 0.79 -0.93 14.17
N LEU A 79 1.23 0.16 14.81
CA LEU A 79 2.53 0.78 14.55
C LEU A 79 3.37 0.72 15.83
N THR A 80 4.57 0.18 15.71
CA THR A 80 5.60 0.15 16.75
C THR A 80 6.86 0.82 16.23
N THR A 81 7.35 1.83 16.95
CA THR A 81 8.57 2.55 16.57
C THR A 81 9.56 2.55 17.73
N GLN A 82 10.82 2.30 17.43
CA GLN A 82 11.91 2.51 18.38
C GLN A 82 12.07 4.01 18.61
N SER A 83 12.16 4.42 19.86
CA SER A 83 12.35 5.82 20.22
C SER A 83 13.78 6.30 19.95
N GLY A 84 13.92 7.61 19.66
CA GLY A 84 15.23 8.24 19.53
C GLY A 84 15.97 7.92 18.25
N LEU A 85 15.28 7.46 17.21
CA LEU A 85 15.89 7.28 15.89
C LEU A 85 16.20 8.64 15.26
N PRO A 86 17.40 8.80 14.66
CA PRO A 86 17.76 10.02 13.94
C PRO A 86 17.00 10.12 12.60
N GLU A 87 16.94 11.32 12.04
CA GLU A 87 16.57 11.48 10.63
C GLU A 87 17.57 10.75 9.72
N ILE A 88 17.06 10.22 8.61
CA ILE A 88 17.88 9.61 7.55
C ILE A 88 17.64 10.34 6.23
N SER A 89 18.61 10.23 5.31
CA SER A 89 18.43 10.72 3.94
C SER A 89 17.56 9.74 3.17
N ALA A 90 16.32 10.16 2.84
CA ALA A 90 15.35 9.34 2.14
C ALA A 90 14.43 10.19 1.26
N ASP A 91 13.70 9.54 0.35
CA ASP A 91 12.60 10.14 -0.39
C ASP A 91 11.27 9.81 0.32
N PRO A 92 10.63 10.78 1.01
CA PRO A 92 9.44 10.53 1.80
C PRO A 92 8.26 10.02 0.95
N GLU A 93 8.07 10.57 -0.26
CA GLU A 93 6.97 10.19 -1.15
C GLU A 93 7.12 8.75 -1.62
N ARG A 94 8.32 8.37 -2.01
CA ARG A 94 8.64 6.99 -2.42
C ARG A 94 8.55 6.01 -1.26
N LEU A 95 8.95 6.39 -0.05
CA LEU A 95 8.77 5.55 1.13
C LEU A 95 7.29 5.37 1.51
N ILE A 96 6.48 6.43 1.45
CA ILE A 96 5.02 6.33 1.63
C ILE A 96 4.43 5.36 0.60
N GLN A 97 4.83 5.46 -0.66
CA GLN A 97 4.40 4.55 -1.72
C GLN A 97 4.74 3.10 -1.39
N VAL A 98 5.98 2.82 -0.97
CA VAL A 98 6.41 1.47 -0.57
C VAL A 98 5.59 0.95 0.59
N VAL A 99 5.48 1.72 1.67
CA VAL A 99 4.76 1.30 2.88
C VAL A 99 3.27 1.07 2.59
N THR A 100 2.61 1.97 1.86
CA THR A 100 1.20 1.82 1.48
C THR A 100 0.98 0.62 0.56
N ASN A 101 1.94 0.30 -0.32
CA ASN A 101 1.91 -0.91 -1.14
C ASN A 101 1.98 -2.18 -0.29
N LEU A 102 2.86 -2.22 0.71
CA LEU A 102 2.98 -3.35 1.62
C LEU A 102 1.73 -3.51 2.49
N ILE A 103 1.18 -2.41 3.05
CA ILE A 103 -0.07 -2.44 3.82
C ILE A 103 -1.24 -2.94 2.97
N SER A 104 -1.40 -2.43 1.75
CA SER A 104 -2.47 -2.86 0.86
C SER A 104 -2.35 -4.33 0.46
N ASN A 105 -1.13 -4.84 0.34
CA ASN A 105 -0.89 -6.27 0.12
C ASN A 105 -1.28 -7.09 1.35
N ALA A 106 -0.87 -6.67 2.54
CA ALA A 106 -1.27 -7.26 3.81
C ALA A 106 -2.81 -7.26 3.99
N GLU A 107 -3.47 -6.12 3.72
CA GLU A 107 -4.93 -5.99 3.74
C GLU A 107 -5.63 -6.99 2.82
N ARG A 108 -5.08 -7.25 1.66
CA ARG A 108 -5.68 -8.19 0.70
C ARG A 108 -5.74 -9.61 1.25
N HIS A 109 -4.72 -10.00 2.00
CA HIS A 109 -4.51 -11.38 2.47
C HIS A 109 -4.90 -11.60 3.94
N THR A 110 -5.28 -10.54 4.65
CA THR A 110 -5.71 -10.60 6.06
C THR A 110 -7.20 -10.29 6.17
N GLN A 111 -7.89 -10.98 7.06
CA GLN A 111 -9.30 -10.74 7.41
C GLN A 111 -9.49 -10.93 8.91
N ASN A 112 -10.09 -9.94 9.58
CA ASN A 112 -10.28 -9.92 11.04
C ASN A 112 -8.94 -10.14 11.80
N GLY A 113 -7.85 -9.63 11.25
CA GLY A 113 -6.51 -9.86 11.76
C GLY A 113 -5.76 -8.57 12.09
N THR A 114 -4.45 -8.71 12.22
CA THR A 114 -3.57 -7.59 12.56
C THR A 114 -2.50 -7.41 11.50
N ILE A 115 -2.30 -6.17 11.08
CA ILE A 115 -1.18 -5.73 10.25
C ILE A 115 -0.29 -4.89 11.15
N THR A 116 0.99 -5.26 11.25
CA THR A 116 1.94 -4.56 12.11
C THR A 116 3.00 -3.90 11.26
N ILE A 117 3.18 -2.58 11.44
CA ILE A 117 4.34 -1.84 10.94
C ILE A 117 5.30 -1.68 12.11
N SER A 118 6.55 -2.07 11.93
CA SER A 118 7.60 -1.82 12.92
C SER A 118 8.73 -1.01 12.30
N LEU A 119 9.26 -0.05 13.08
CA LEU A 119 10.46 0.70 12.75
C LEU A 119 11.49 0.47 13.83
N THR A 120 12.64 -0.04 13.44
CA THR A 120 13.80 -0.26 14.30
C THR A 120 15.04 0.36 13.67
N GLY A 121 16.05 0.68 14.47
CA GLY A 121 17.30 1.24 13.99
C GLY A 121 18.51 0.60 14.62
N GLU A 122 19.55 0.49 13.80
CA GLU A 122 20.91 0.14 14.18
C GLU A 122 21.86 1.23 13.69
N PRO A 123 23.12 1.31 14.15
CA PRO A 123 24.07 2.31 13.64
C PRO A 123 24.18 2.31 12.11
N GLY A 124 23.74 3.40 11.47
CA GLY A 124 23.76 3.59 10.03
C GLY A 124 22.56 3.03 9.25
N TRP A 125 21.61 2.35 9.91
CA TRP A 125 20.46 1.74 9.24
C TRP A 125 19.16 1.90 10.03
N GLN A 126 18.06 2.05 9.31
CA GLN A 126 16.71 1.92 9.87
C GLN A 126 15.93 0.90 9.05
N THR A 127 15.20 0.04 9.74
CA THR A 127 14.42 -1.04 9.12
C THR A 127 12.94 -0.80 9.37
N ILE A 128 12.17 -0.69 8.27
CA ILE A 128 10.72 -0.74 8.29
C ILE A 128 10.32 -2.18 7.93
N CYS A 129 9.52 -2.80 8.78
CA CYS A 129 8.95 -4.11 8.51
C CYS A 129 7.42 -4.04 8.57
N VAL A 130 6.75 -4.64 7.59
CA VAL A 130 5.29 -4.82 7.57
C VAL A 130 5.01 -6.31 7.67
N SER A 131 4.29 -6.72 8.69
CA SER A 131 3.88 -8.11 8.90
C SER A 131 2.37 -8.20 9.07
N ASP A 132 1.78 -9.30 8.66
CA ASP A 132 0.36 -9.58 8.73
C ASP A 132 0.08 -10.96 9.33
N THR A 133 -1.15 -11.15 9.84
CA THR A 133 -1.63 -12.43 10.35
C THR A 133 -2.51 -13.17 9.34
N GLY A 134 -2.36 -12.87 8.07
CA GLY A 134 -3.15 -13.45 6.98
C GLY A 134 -2.71 -14.85 6.57
N THR A 135 -3.11 -15.24 5.36
CA THR A 135 -2.88 -16.59 4.82
C THR A 135 -1.42 -16.89 4.48
N GLY A 136 -0.56 -15.85 4.47
CA GLY A 136 0.83 -15.97 4.06
C GLY A 136 1.02 -16.26 2.57
N MET A 137 2.27 -16.47 2.17
CA MET A 137 2.67 -16.79 0.79
C MET A 137 3.28 -18.19 0.72
N SER A 138 2.93 -18.95 -0.33
CA SER A 138 3.63 -20.17 -0.65
C SER A 138 5.10 -19.90 -0.99
N GLU A 139 5.95 -20.92 -0.90
CA GLU A 139 7.38 -20.76 -1.22
C GLU A 139 7.59 -20.33 -2.68
N GLU A 140 6.77 -20.82 -3.59
CA GLU A 140 6.80 -20.44 -5.01
C GLU A 140 6.39 -18.97 -5.20
N MET A 141 5.31 -18.53 -4.57
CA MET A 141 4.89 -17.11 -4.61
C MET A 141 6.00 -16.21 -4.03
N ARG A 142 6.61 -16.59 -2.92
CA ARG A 142 7.70 -15.84 -2.30
C ARG A 142 8.92 -15.69 -3.19
N LYS A 143 9.32 -16.75 -3.90
CA LYS A 143 10.45 -16.72 -4.85
C LYS A 143 10.21 -15.83 -6.05
N ASN A 144 8.95 -15.64 -6.43
CA ASN A 144 8.57 -14.87 -7.61
C ASN A 144 8.06 -13.46 -7.30
N ALA A 145 7.73 -13.15 -6.05
CA ALA A 145 7.10 -11.91 -5.62
C ALA A 145 7.86 -10.62 -6.01
N LEU A 146 9.20 -10.69 -6.12
CA LEU A 146 10.07 -9.56 -6.45
C LEU A 146 10.57 -9.58 -7.91
N LYS A 147 10.25 -10.59 -8.70
CA LYS A 147 10.83 -10.78 -10.04
C LYS A 147 10.19 -9.94 -11.14
N GLY A 148 9.15 -9.15 -10.81
CA GLY A 148 8.43 -8.41 -11.83
C GLY A 148 7.72 -9.31 -12.85
N TYR A 149 7.59 -8.84 -14.05
CA TYR A 149 6.85 -9.44 -15.16
C TYR A 149 7.41 -10.81 -15.62
N VAL A 150 7.10 -11.89 -14.95
CA VAL A 150 7.43 -13.24 -15.43
C VAL A 150 6.20 -14.15 -15.37
N SER A 151 5.09 -13.74 -15.99
CA SER A 151 4.05 -14.73 -16.29
C SER A 151 3.05 -14.24 -17.32
N ALA A 152 2.81 -15.06 -18.34
CA ALA A 152 1.79 -14.89 -19.36
C ALA A 152 0.34 -15.06 -18.85
N ASP A 153 0.14 -15.14 -17.55
CA ASP A 153 -1.16 -15.41 -16.94
C ASP A 153 -1.89 -14.10 -16.61
N LYS A 154 -3.07 -13.91 -17.21
CA LYS A 154 -3.88 -12.68 -17.13
C LYS A 154 -4.29 -12.27 -15.71
N ASP A 155 -4.24 -13.16 -14.75
CA ASP A 155 -4.54 -12.87 -13.34
C ASP A 155 -3.35 -12.28 -12.55
N TYR A 156 -2.14 -12.34 -13.10
CA TYR A 156 -0.93 -11.82 -12.46
C TYR A 156 -0.84 -10.29 -12.43
N TRP A 157 -1.51 -9.60 -13.34
CA TRP A 157 -1.63 -8.13 -13.33
C TRP A 157 -2.23 -7.59 -12.03
N ARG A 158 -2.93 -8.42 -11.30
CA ARG A 158 -3.56 -8.03 -10.03
C ARG A 158 -2.61 -8.07 -8.83
N HIS A 159 -1.44 -8.74 -8.92
CA HIS A 159 -0.67 -9.13 -7.74
C HIS A 159 0.85 -8.86 -7.81
N GLY A 160 1.41 -8.48 -8.97
CA GLY A 160 2.85 -8.54 -9.19
C GLY A 160 3.60 -7.21 -9.25
N ILE A 161 2.95 -6.13 -9.67
CA ILE A 161 3.66 -4.87 -9.97
C ILE A 161 4.08 -4.13 -8.69
N GLY A 162 3.20 -4.05 -7.70
CA GLY A 162 3.47 -3.26 -6.50
C GLY A 162 4.73 -3.68 -5.74
N LEU A 163 4.94 -4.99 -5.53
CA LEU A 163 6.16 -5.48 -4.85
C LEU A 163 7.42 -5.30 -5.71
N TYR A 164 7.30 -5.42 -7.04
CA TYR A 164 8.41 -5.13 -7.95
C TYR A 164 8.80 -3.64 -7.88
N VAL A 165 7.83 -2.73 -7.97
CA VAL A 165 8.05 -1.29 -7.82
C VAL A 165 8.68 -0.97 -6.46
N CYS A 166 8.17 -1.56 -5.36
CA CYS A 166 8.77 -1.42 -4.03
C CYS A 166 10.26 -1.84 -4.03
N HIS A 167 10.56 -3.00 -4.64
CA HIS A 167 11.95 -3.48 -4.72
C HIS A 167 12.84 -2.50 -5.49
N GLN A 168 12.36 -1.98 -6.63
CA GLN A 168 13.12 -1.03 -7.44
C GLN A 168 13.37 0.29 -6.70
N ILE A 169 12.36 0.81 -5.99
CA ILE A 169 12.50 2.04 -5.20
C ILE A 169 13.56 1.86 -4.08
N ILE A 170 13.54 0.73 -3.39
CA ILE A 170 14.44 0.49 -2.25
C ILE A 170 15.86 0.17 -2.69
N THR A 171 16.06 -0.27 -3.92
CA THR A 171 17.40 -0.62 -4.46
C THR A 171 18.01 0.46 -5.35
N ALA A 172 17.26 1.53 -5.67
CA ALA A 172 17.76 2.69 -6.42
C ALA A 172 18.58 3.61 -5.53
#